data_629c1cb0a54774f4ebf593361a3df7d0
#
_entry.id   629c1cb0a54774f4ebf593361a3df7d0
#
_cell.length_a   1.000
_cell.length_b   1.000
_cell.length_c   1.000
_cell.angle_alpha   90.00
_cell.angle_beta   90.00
_cell.angle_gamma   90.00
#
_symmetry.space_group_name_H-M   'P 1'
#
loop_
_entity.id
_entity.type
_entity.pdbx_description
1 polymer ?
#
loop_
_entity_poly.entity_id
_entity_poly.type
_entity_poly.pdbx_seq_one_letter_code
_entity_poly.pdbx_strand_id
1 'polypeptide(L)'
;GEPLVSVVIPNREEKETLQACVESIFEKTAYKNYEIIIVENNSSSEEIFRYYRKLSEDPRVHLIRWKKGFNYSAINNFGVRHAKGDYLLFLNNDVKVIDPDWMSEMLSVCQRKETGAVGVKLIYPDNTIQHAGCVVGMGGIAGNMFVNMPAERTGYLHKASLLQDMSCVTAACMMMKKEVFLEAGGFTEELAVAFNDVDLCLKVRSHGHLIVYDPYVKLYHYESKSRGTEDSEEKVRRFQTEIEYMRCHWLDILKKGDPYYNKNLSLTKWNYSLKPLPGMGKKKG
;
A
#
# COMPACT_ATOMS: atom_id res chain seq x y z
N GLY A 1 4.24 -20.60 -17.77
CA GLY A 1 4.81 -19.38 -18.34
C GLY A 1 4.81 -18.27 -17.29
N GLU A 2 5.50 -17.20 -17.54
CA GLU A 2 5.47 -16.01 -16.69
C GLU A 2 4.10 -15.32 -16.82
N PRO A 3 3.28 -15.21 -15.75
CA PRO A 3 1.96 -14.57 -15.86
C PRO A 3 2.09 -13.06 -16.06
N LEU A 4 1.09 -12.43 -16.71
CA LEU A 4 1.07 -10.99 -16.90
C LEU A 4 0.75 -10.28 -15.58
N VAL A 5 1.57 -9.29 -15.22
CA VAL A 5 1.36 -8.39 -14.08
C VAL A 5 0.90 -7.03 -14.58
N SER A 6 -0.27 -6.56 -14.13
CA SER A 6 -0.76 -5.20 -14.42
C SER A 6 -0.42 -4.27 -13.27
N VAL A 7 0.50 -3.34 -13.52
CA VAL A 7 0.91 -2.30 -12.57
C VAL A 7 -0.04 -1.11 -12.71
N VAL A 8 -0.81 -0.80 -11.67
CA VAL A 8 -1.78 0.31 -11.66
C VAL A 8 -1.18 1.48 -10.89
N ILE A 9 -0.98 2.61 -11.58
CA ILE A 9 -0.35 3.81 -11.02
C ILE A 9 -1.30 5.01 -11.17
N PRO A 10 -1.98 5.44 -10.10
CA PRO A 10 -2.68 6.73 -10.08
C PRO A 10 -1.69 7.90 -10.21
N ASN A 11 -2.01 8.89 -11.03
CA ASN A 11 -1.19 10.10 -11.12
C ASN A 11 -2.03 11.35 -11.36
N ARG A 12 -1.59 12.44 -10.75
CA ARG A 12 -2.09 13.79 -11.00
C ARG A 12 -0.94 14.78 -10.94
N GLU A 13 -0.73 15.53 -12.02
CA GLU A 13 0.42 16.46 -12.17
C GLU A 13 1.77 15.73 -11.97
N GLU A 14 2.49 15.95 -10.95
CA GLU A 14 3.69 15.28 -10.41
C GLU A 14 4.56 14.55 -11.47
N LYS A 15 4.96 15.28 -12.53
CA LYS A 15 5.68 14.70 -13.68
C LYS A 15 7.03 14.10 -13.27
N GLU A 16 7.83 14.80 -12.46
CA GLU A 16 9.14 14.33 -12.02
C GLU A 16 9.05 13.10 -11.15
N THR A 17 8.05 13.07 -10.28
CA THR A 17 7.77 11.95 -9.38
C THR A 17 7.37 10.69 -10.17
N LEU A 18 6.40 10.83 -11.08
CA LEU A 18 5.99 9.75 -11.96
C LEU A 18 7.13 9.28 -12.86
N GLN A 19 7.92 10.20 -13.39
CA GLN A 19 9.08 9.88 -14.24
C GLN A 19 10.09 9.02 -13.48
N ALA A 20 10.47 9.41 -12.27
CA ALA A 20 11.40 8.65 -11.44
C ALA A 20 10.86 7.24 -11.10
N CYS A 21 9.55 7.13 -10.85
CA CYS A 21 8.90 5.85 -10.62
C CYS A 21 8.98 4.95 -11.86
N VAL A 22 8.46 5.41 -13.01
CA VAL A 22 8.36 4.60 -14.24
C VAL A 22 9.74 4.26 -14.81
N GLU A 23 10.67 5.22 -14.82
CA GLU A 23 12.05 4.96 -15.25
C GLU A 23 12.72 3.91 -14.37
N SER A 24 12.52 3.94 -13.04
CA SER A 24 13.06 2.91 -12.16
C SER A 24 12.48 1.51 -12.44
N ILE A 25 11.21 1.43 -12.83
CA ILE A 25 10.59 0.15 -13.25
C ILE A 25 11.25 -0.34 -14.54
N PHE A 26 11.36 0.50 -15.57
CA PHE A 26 11.93 0.10 -16.85
C PHE A 26 13.39 -0.31 -16.76
N GLU A 27 14.19 0.44 -16.02
CA GLU A 27 15.63 0.24 -15.93
C GLU A 27 16.00 -0.97 -15.07
N LYS A 28 15.24 -1.20 -13.98
CA LYS A 28 15.66 -2.18 -12.97
C LYS A 28 14.88 -3.47 -12.98
N THR A 29 13.64 -3.51 -13.46
CA THR A 29 12.81 -4.72 -13.36
C THR A 29 13.33 -5.84 -14.28
N ALA A 30 13.76 -6.93 -13.68
CA ALA A 30 14.18 -8.13 -14.42
C ALA A 30 13.01 -8.88 -15.05
N TYR A 31 11.86 -8.94 -14.36
CA TYR A 31 10.63 -9.54 -14.88
C TYR A 31 10.14 -8.81 -16.12
N LYS A 32 9.74 -9.53 -17.19
CA LYS A 32 9.46 -8.92 -18.50
C LYS A 32 7.98 -8.89 -18.88
N ASN A 33 7.16 -9.77 -18.29
CA ASN A 33 5.75 -9.88 -18.67
C ASN A 33 4.86 -8.99 -17.78
N TYR A 34 4.95 -7.68 -17.96
CA TYR A 34 4.11 -6.71 -17.25
C TYR A 34 3.60 -5.60 -18.18
N GLU A 35 2.50 -5.00 -17.79
CA GLU A 35 1.97 -3.76 -18.34
C GLU A 35 1.85 -2.69 -17.25
N ILE A 36 1.88 -1.42 -17.62
CA ILE A 36 1.70 -0.27 -16.73
C ILE A 36 0.45 0.48 -17.13
N ILE A 37 -0.50 0.61 -16.22
CA ILE A 37 -1.73 1.36 -16.40
C ILE A 37 -1.63 2.65 -15.59
N ILE A 38 -1.37 3.76 -16.25
CA ILE A 38 -1.35 5.08 -15.63
C ILE A 38 -2.77 5.63 -15.64
N VAL A 39 -3.30 5.86 -14.44
CA VAL A 39 -4.62 6.46 -14.28
C VAL A 39 -4.46 7.95 -14.02
N GLU A 40 -4.56 8.73 -15.08
CA GLU A 40 -4.48 10.18 -15.04
C GLU A 40 -5.73 10.79 -14.40
N ASN A 41 -5.58 11.65 -13.39
CA ASN A 41 -6.67 12.26 -12.65
C ASN A 41 -6.65 13.79 -12.73
N ASN A 42 -7.24 14.37 -13.78
CA ASN A 42 -7.46 15.80 -13.93
C ASN A 42 -6.19 16.65 -13.81
N SER A 43 -5.10 16.23 -14.44
CA SER A 43 -3.92 17.07 -14.61
C SER A 43 -4.22 18.24 -15.56
N SER A 44 -3.50 19.35 -15.38
CA SER A 44 -3.66 20.59 -16.16
C SER A 44 -2.41 21.03 -16.88
N SER A 45 -1.23 20.60 -16.42
CA SER A 45 0.07 21.04 -16.95
C SER A 45 0.36 20.41 -18.32
N GLU A 46 0.80 21.22 -19.27
CA GLU A 46 1.19 20.73 -20.58
C GLU A 46 2.42 19.81 -20.52
N GLU A 47 3.27 20.02 -19.52
CA GLU A 47 4.48 19.24 -19.31
C GLU A 47 4.16 17.77 -18.98
N ILE A 48 3.18 17.52 -18.07
CA ILE A 48 2.76 16.16 -17.77
C ILE A 48 2.11 15.49 -18.99
N PHE A 49 1.33 16.22 -19.79
CA PHE A 49 0.72 15.65 -21.01
C PHE A 49 1.76 15.33 -22.09
N ARG A 50 2.84 16.11 -22.19
CA ARG A 50 3.98 15.75 -23.04
C ARG A 50 4.64 14.47 -22.59
N TYR A 51 4.84 14.33 -21.29
CA TYR A 51 5.42 13.13 -20.71
C TYR A 51 4.50 11.90 -20.91
N TYR A 52 3.19 12.03 -20.73
CA TYR A 52 2.25 10.96 -21.01
C TYR A 52 2.30 10.51 -22.47
N ARG A 53 2.40 11.43 -23.44
CA ARG A 53 2.56 11.07 -24.85
C ARG A 53 3.82 10.25 -25.09
N LYS A 54 4.95 10.67 -24.51
CA LYS A 54 6.22 9.93 -24.58
C LYS A 54 6.10 8.54 -23.96
N LEU A 55 5.50 8.41 -22.80
CA LEU A 55 5.31 7.11 -22.16
C LEU A 55 4.43 6.16 -22.97
N SER A 56 3.41 6.70 -23.65
CA SER A 56 2.49 5.90 -24.49
C SER A 56 3.12 5.36 -25.78
N GLU A 57 4.37 5.75 -26.10
CA GLU A 57 5.15 5.14 -27.18
C GLU A 57 5.63 3.72 -26.81
N ASP A 58 5.76 3.39 -25.52
CA ASP A 58 6.05 2.04 -25.06
C ASP A 58 4.74 1.21 -25.06
N PRO A 59 4.69 0.10 -25.79
CA PRO A 59 3.47 -0.71 -25.92
C PRO A 59 2.98 -1.33 -24.61
N ARG A 60 3.83 -1.36 -23.58
CA ARG A 60 3.46 -1.83 -22.22
C ARG A 60 2.70 -0.78 -21.43
N VAL A 61 2.70 0.50 -21.87
CA VAL A 61 2.10 1.61 -21.10
C VAL A 61 0.74 1.97 -21.66
N HIS A 62 -0.26 1.94 -20.80
CA HIS A 62 -1.63 2.30 -21.10
C HIS A 62 -2.05 3.51 -20.25
N LEU A 63 -2.27 4.65 -20.91
CA LEU A 63 -2.79 5.84 -20.26
C LEU A 63 -4.31 5.86 -20.32
N ILE A 64 -4.95 5.90 -19.17
CA ILE A 64 -6.41 6.03 -19.03
C ILE A 64 -6.76 7.25 -18.20
N ARG A 65 -7.93 7.85 -18.40
CA ARG A 65 -8.32 9.12 -17.78
C ARG A 65 -9.51 8.96 -16.84
N TRP A 66 -9.29 9.28 -15.57
CA TRP A 66 -10.33 9.41 -14.56
C TRP A 66 -10.77 10.87 -14.44
N LYS A 67 -11.99 11.18 -14.94
CA LYS A 67 -12.50 12.57 -15.05
C LYS A 67 -13.23 13.07 -13.81
N LYS A 68 -13.43 12.22 -12.79
CA LYS A 68 -14.09 12.60 -11.54
C LYS A 68 -13.09 13.17 -10.54
N GLY A 69 -13.59 13.63 -9.39
CA GLY A 69 -12.76 14.09 -8.26
C GLY A 69 -11.79 13.01 -7.77
N PHE A 70 -10.80 13.43 -6.99
CA PHE A 70 -9.83 12.50 -6.42
C PHE A 70 -10.50 11.54 -5.43
N ASN A 71 -10.30 10.27 -5.65
CA ASN A 71 -10.67 9.17 -4.78
C ASN A 71 -9.75 8.01 -5.11
N TYR A 72 -8.80 7.71 -4.23
CA TYR A 72 -7.79 6.68 -4.48
C TYR A 72 -8.40 5.32 -4.79
N SER A 73 -9.43 4.94 -4.02
CA SER A 73 -10.15 3.68 -4.20
C SER A 73 -10.81 3.58 -5.57
N ALA A 74 -11.58 4.60 -5.94
CA ALA A 74 -12.28 4.63 -7.22
C ALA A 74 -11.32 4.68 -8.43
N ILE A 75 -10.21 5.42 -8.29
CA ILE A 75 -9.17 5.50 -9.32
C ILE A 75 -8.52 4.13 -9.55
N ASN A 76 -8.15 3.41 -8.48
CA ASN A 76 -7.57 2.07 -8.61
C ASN A 76 -8.59 1.05 -9.12
N ASN A 77 -9.84 1.08 -8.65
CA ASN A 77 -10.92 0.25 -9.20
C ASN A 77 -11.11 0.49 -10.70
N PHE A 78 -11.03 1.75 -11.13
CA PHE A 78 -11.08 2.11 -12.54
C PHE A 78 -9.88 1.55 -13.31
N GLY A 79 -8.66 1.64 -12.76
CA GLY A 79 -7.45 1.05 -13.33
C GLY A 79 -7.59 -0.46 -13.55
N VAL A 80 -8.08 -1.17 -12.54
CA VAL A 80 -8.27 -2.64 -12.61
C VAL A 80 -9.21 -3.06 -13.73
N ARG A 81 -10.23 -2.28 -14.07
CA ARG A 81 -11.13 -2.57 -15.20
C ARG A 81 -10.42 -2.59 -16.56
N HIS A 82 -9.25 -1.96 -16.66
CA HIS A 82 -8.43 -1.93 -17.87
C HIS A 82 -7.23 -2.90 -17.82
N ALA A 83 -6.99 -3.51 -16.65
CA ALA A 83 -5.92 -4.47 -16.44
C ALA A 83 -6.19 -5.78 -17.21
N LYS A 84 -5.18 -6.27 -17.93
CA LYS A 84 -5.22 -7.52 -18.69
C LYS A 84 -4.58 -8.69 -17.93
N GLY A 85 -3.70 -8.39 -16.96
CA GLY A 85 -2.98 -9.38 -16.20
C GLY A 85 -3.84 -10.11 -15.18
N ASP A 86 -3.45 -11.35 -14.87
CA ASP A 86 -4.03 -12.15 -13.79
C ASP A 86 -3.57 -11.68 -12.41
N TYR A 87 -2.49 -10.92 -12.37
CA TYR A 87 -1.93 -10.30 -11.16
C TYR A 87 -1.98 -8.79 -11.27
N LEU A 88 -2.45 -8.16 -10.21
CA LEU A 88 -2.51 -6.72 -10.04
C LEU A 88 -1.38 -6.28 -9.12
N LEU A 89 -0.72 -5.19 -9.47
CA LEU A 89 0.25 -4.52 -8.62
C LEU A 89 -0.17 -3.06 -8.47
N PHE A 90 -0.74 -2.70 -7.32
CA PHE A 90 -1.00 -1.32 -6.97
C PHE A 90 0.31 -0.66 -6.58
N LEU A 91 0.63 0.46 -7.20
CA LEU A 91 1.87 1.18 -6.99
C LEU A 91 1.63 2.68 -6.96
N ASN A 92 2.09 3.35 -5.91
CA ASN A 92 2.06 4.80 -5.89
C ASN A 92 3.09 5.39 -6.89
N ASN A 93 2.79 6.56 -7.43
CA ASN A 93 3.65 7.26 -8.40
C ASN A 93 4.96 7.79 -7.80
N ASP A 94 5.09 7.78 -6.47
CA ASP A 94 6.26 8.25 -5.70
C ASP A 94 7.10 7.10 -5.10
N VAL A 95 6.92 5.89 -5.64
CA VAL A 95 7.74 4.72 -5.32
C VAL A 95 8.90 4.59 -6.31
N LYS A 96 10.07 4.18 -5.83
CA LYS A 96 11.25 3.91 -6.66
C LYS A 96 11.80 2.51 -6.41
N VAL A 97 11.98 1.76 -7.50
CA VAL A 97 12.54 0.40 -7.46
C VAL A 97 14.02 0.41 -7.08
N ILE A 98 14.44 -0.52 -6.23
CA ILE A 98 15.82 -0.71 -5.79
C ILE A 98 16.44 -1.92 -6.48
N ASP A 99 15.87 -3.09 -6.26
CA ASP A 99 16.42 -4.38 -6.69
C ASP A 99 15.71 -4.91 -7.94
N PRO A 100 16.42 -5.59 -8.87
CA PRO A 100 15.82 -6.03 -10.12
C PRO A 100 14.77 -7.13 -9.97
N ASP A 101 14.90 -7.98 -8.95
CA ASP A 101 14.04 -9.16 -8.78
C ASP A 101 12.76 -8.87 -7.96
N TRP A 102 12.50 -7.61 -7.61
CA TRP A 102 11.40 -7.20 -6.75
C TRP A 102 10.03 -7.73 -7.18
N MET A 103 9.73 -7.68 -8.48
CA MET A 103 8.43 -8.12 -9.01
C MET A 103 8.33 -9.65 -9.03
N SER A 104 9.42 -10.34 -9.37
CA SER A 104 9.50 -11.81 -9.35
C SER A 104 9.35 -12.35 -7.94
N GLU A 105 9.97 -11.69 -6.95
CA GLU A 105 9.87 -12.09 -5.54
C GLU A 105 8.44 -11.93 -5.03
N MET A 106 7.82 -10.76 -5.23
CA MET A 106 6.41 -10.56 -4.88
C MET A 106 5.49 -11.59 -5.54
N LEU A 107 5.73 -11.87 -6.84
CA LEU A 107 4.94 -12.81 -7.60
C LEU A 107 5.09 -14.24 -7.06
N SER A 108 6.31 -14.65 -6.67
CA SER A 108 6.58 -15.98 -6.10
C SER A 108 5.75 -16.26 -4.85
N VAL A 109 5.55 -15.25 -4.01
CA VAL A 109 4.71 -15.31 -2.81
C VAL A 109 3.22 -15.21 -3.17
N CYS A 110 2.86 -14.30 -4.09
CA CYS A 110 1.48 -14.05 -4.48
C CYS A 110 0.83 -15.25 -5.21
N GLN A 111 1.62 -16.07 -5.91
CA GLN A 111 1.14 -17.26 -6.62
C GLN A 111 0.67 -18.38 -5.69
N ARG A 112 1.08 -18.39 -4.43
CA ARG A 112 0.63 -19.41 -3.47
C ARG A 112 -0.89 -19.37 -3.35
N LYS A 113 -1.50 -20.54 -3.22
CA LYS A 113 -2.97 -20.67 -3.21
C LYS A 113 -3.62 -19.86 -2.10
N GLU A 114 -3.02 -19.90 -0.93
CA GLU A 114 -3.49 -19.25 0.29
C GLU A 114 -3.25 -17.73 0.31
N THR A 115 -2.33 -17.23 -0.52
CA THR A 115 -1.98 -15.80 -0.51
C THR A 115 -3.01 -14.97 -1.27
N GLY A 116 -3.59 -14.00 -0.58
CA GLY A 116 -4.51 -13.02 -1.17
C GLY A 116 -3.83 -11.74 -1.61
N ALA A 117 -2.93 -11.21 -0.77
CA ALA A 117 -2.14 -10.03 -1.11
C ALA A 117 -0.74 -10.08 -0.50
N VAL A 118 0.21 -9.44 -1.19
CA VAL A 118 1.62 -9.30 -0.76
C VAL A 118 1.97 -7.83 -0.72
N GLY A 119 2.41 -7.35 0.45
CA GLY A 119 3.03 -6.03 0.61
C GLY A 119 4.51 -6.17 0.96
N VAL A 120 5.26 -5.11 0.76
CA VAL A 120 6.72 -5.12 0.83
C VAL A 120 7.25 -4.13 1.87
N LYS A 121 8.55 -4.17 2.14
CA LYS A 121 9.20 -3.15 2.96
C LYS A 121 9.32 -1.84 2.17
N LEU A 122 8.69 -0.78 2.66
CA LEU A 122 8.91 0.56 2.13
C LEU A 122 9.83 1.34 3.07
N ILE A 123 10.75 2.08 2.47
CA ILE A 123 11.73 2.89 3.18
C ILE A 123 11.68 4.34 2.70
N TYR A 124 11.88 5.25 3.63
CA TYR A 124 12.06 6.67 3.32
C TYR A 124 13.40 6.93 2.63
N PRO A 125 13.56 8.07 1.94
CA PRO A 125 14.83 8.44 1.31
C PRO A 125 16.03 8.54 2.26
N ASP A 126 15.78 8.70 3.57
CA ASP A 126 16.81 8.70 4.62
C ASP A 126 17.19 7.30 5.13
N ASN A 127 16.73 6.25 4.44
CA ASN A 127 16.92 4.85 4.79
C ASN A 127 16.31 4.44 6.14
N THR A 128 15.23 5.07 6.57
CA THR A 128 14.40 4.59 7.68
C THR A 128 13.14 3.87 7.16
N ILE A 129 12.58 2.98 7.97
CA ILE A 129 11.37 2.23 7.61
C ILE A 129 10.16 3.17 7.57
N GLN A 130 9.41 3.13 6.50
CA GLN A 130 8.09 3.72 6.37
C GLN A 130 6.98 2.69 6.62
N HIS A 131 7.14 1.50 6.03
CA HIS A 131 6.20 0.39 6.17
C HIS A 131 6.95 -0.94 6.32
N ALA A 132 6.59 -1.68 7.36
CA ALA A 132 7.03 -3.06 7.57
C ALA A 132 5.88 -3.91 8.11
N GLY A 133 4.78 -3.92 7.36
CA GLY A 133 3.51 -4.49 7.79
C GLY A 133 2.70 -3.53 8.66
N CYS A 134 1.43 -3.84 8.80
CA CYS A 134 0.45 -3.01 9.48
C CYS A 134 -0.32 -3.84 10.52
N VAL A 135 -0.59 -3.24 11.69
CA VAL A 135 -1.33 -3.88 12.78
C VAL A 135 -2.68 -3.19 12.97
N VAL A 136 -3.74 -3.98 12.96
CA VAL A 136 -5.11 -3.50 13.22
C VAL A 136 -5.29 -3.14 14.70
N GLY A 137 -5.92 -2.01 14.98
CA GLY A 137 -6.08 -1.44 16.32
C GLY A 137 -4.95 -0.47 16.72
N MET A 138 -3.81 -0.48 16.02
CA MET A 138 -2.71 0.46 16.25
C MET A 138 -3.17 1.88 15.95
N GLY A 139 -2.97 2.80 16.91
CA GLY A 139 -3.43 4.19 16.77
C GLY A 139 -4.96 4.37 16.68
N GLY A 140 -5.73 3.31 16.94
CA GLY A 140 -7.20 3.31 16.97
C GLY A 140 -7.86 2.53 15.83
N ILE A 141 -7.31 2.52 14.61
CA ILE A 141 -7.82 1.72 13.47
C ILE A 141 -6.74 0.76 12.97
N ALA A 142 -5.65 1.28 12.43
CA ALA A 142 -4.50 0.50 11.99
C ALA A 142 -3.27 1.40 11.84
N GLY A 143 -2.08 0.82 11.98
CA GLY A 143 -0.85 1.58 11.85
C GLY A 143 0.36 0.73 11.43
N ASN A 144 1.26 1.38 10.70
CA ASN A 144 2.51 0.78 10.22
C ASN A 144 3.47 0.50 11.38
N MET A 145 4.18 -0.61 11.29
CA MET A 145 5.15 -0.99 12.30
C MET A 145 6.56 -0.52 11.96
N PHE A 146 7.35 -0.25 13.03
CA PHE A 146 8.75 0.14 12.95
C PHE A 146 9.04 1.45 12.21
N VAL A 147 8.05 2.32 12.05
CA VAL A 147 8.21 3.62 11.38
C VAL A 147 9.38 4.40 12.00
N ASN A 148 10.22 4.98 11.14
CA ASN A 148 11.47 5.71 11.45
C ASN A 148 12.59 4.85 12.08
N MET A 149 12.44 3.52 12.14
CA MET A 149 13.57 2.64 12.50
C MET A 149 14.54 2.52 11.30
N PRO A 150 15.86 2.51 11.50
CA PRO A 150 16.81 2.25 10.42
C PRO A 150 16.47 0.97 9.67
N ALA A 151 16.50 1.01 8.33
CA ALA A 151 15.96 -0.06 7.47
C ALA A 151 16.72 -1.38 7.58
N GLU A 152 18.00 -1.34 7.98
CA GLU A 152 18.84 -2.51 8.20
C GLU A 152 18.55 -3.23 9.52
N ARG A 153 17.86 -2.58 10.47
CA ARG A 153 17.48 -3.21 11.73
C ARG A 153 16.33 -4.19 11.54
N THR A 154 16.42 -5.30 12.23
CA THR A 154 15.46 -6.40 12.13
C THR A 154 14.22 -6.23 13.01
N GLY A 155 14.28 -5.31 13.98
CA GLY A 155 13.19 -5.05 14.93
C GLY A 155 12.94 -6.19 15.93
N TYR A 156 11.83 -6.09 16.64
CA TYR A 156 11.39 -7.08 17.63
C TYR A 156 11.26 -8.46 17.00
N LEU A 157 11.99 -9.46 17.53
CA LEU A 157 12.00 -10.83 17.04
C LEU A 157 12.17 -10.93 15.52
N HIS A 158 13.00 -10.08 14.93
CA HIS A 158 13.26 -9.99 13.49
C HIS A 158 12.05 -9.69 12.61
N LYS A 159 10.93 -9.22 13.17
CA LYS A 159 9.67 -9.01 12.43
C LYS A 159 9.76 -8.01 11.27
N ALA A 160 10.74 -7.11 11.27
CA ALA A 160 10.96 -6.22 10.13
C ALA A 160 11.75 -6.87 8.98
N SER A 161 12.22 -8.13 9.13
CA SER A 161 13.07 -8.82 8.16
C SER A 161 12.67 -10.28 7.88
N LEU A 162 11.51 -10.71 8.36
CA LEU A 162 10.98 -12.05 8.10
C LEU A 162 9.71 -11.98 7.24
N LEU A 163 9.62 -12.88 6.27
CA LEU A 163 8.38 -13.16 5.56
C LEU A 163 7.33 -13.65 6.58
N GLN A 164 6.18 -13.00 6.66
CA GLN A 164 5.18 -13.33 7.65
C GLN A 164 3.78 -12.90 7.25
N ASP A 165 2.78 -13.59 7.83
CA ASP A 165 1.40 -13.18 7.72
C ASP A 165 1.12 -11.95 8.60
N MET A 166 0.34 -11.02 8.06
CA MET A 166 -0.08 -9.80 8.73
C MET A 166 -1.60 -9.59 8.55
N SER A 167 -2.17 -8.69 9.32
CA SER A 167 -3.58 -8.34 9.10
C SER A 167 -3.77 -7.43 7.89
N CYS A 168 -2.82 -6.57 7.61
CA CYS A 168 -2.86 -5.68 6.45
C CYS A 168 -1.46 -5.20 6.05
N VAL A 169 -1.37 -4.73 4.81
CA VAL A 169 -0.21 -4.08 4.19
C VAL A 169 -0.69 -2.88 3.38
N THR A 170 0.21 -1.94 3.09
CA THR A 170 -0.18 -0.72 2.35
C THR A 170 -0.27 -0.94 0.85
N ALA A 171 -1.26 -0.31 0.22
CA ALA A 171 -1.40 -0.29 -1.24
C ALA A 171 -0.41 0.65 -1.95
N ALA A 172 0.48 1.32 -1.22
CA ALA A 172 1.59 2.05 -1.86
C ALA A 172 2.48 1.13 -2.71
N CYS A 173 2.61 -0.16 -2.32
CA CYS A 173 3.08 -1.25 -3.17
C CYS A 173 2.44 -2.56 -2.69
N MET A 174 1.42 -3.05 -3.39
CA MET A 174 0.68 -4.26 -3.04
C MET A 174 0.40 -5.08 -4.29
N MET A 175 0.80 -6.35 -4.27
CA MET A 175 0.47 -7.31 -5.32
C MET A 175 -0.62 -8.27 -4.86
N MET A 176 -1.56 -8.59 -5.76
CA MET A 176 -2.59 -9.59 -5.51
C MET A 176 -3.11 -10.23 -6.79
N LYS A 177 -3.74 -11.39 -6.68
CA LYS A 177 -4.46 -11.99 -7.81
C LYS A 177 -5.67 -11.14 -8.16
N LYS A 178 -5.92 -10.94 -9.45
CA LYS A 178 -7.10 -10.20 -9.93
C LYS A 178 -8.41 -10.86 -9.49
N GLU A 179 -8.48 -12.18 -9.51
CA GLU A 179 -9.64 -12.93 -9.02
C GLU A 179 -9.96 -12.63 -7.55
N VAL A 180 -8.94 -12.63 -6.68
CA VAL A 180 -9.09 -12.32 -5.24
C VAL A 180 -9.53 -10.87 -5.02
N PHE A 181 -9.00 -9.93 -5.81
CA PHE A 181 -9.43 -8.53 -5.78
C PHE A 181 -10.91 -8.39 -6.12
N LEU A 182 -11.37 -9.08 -7.15
CA LEU A 182 -12.77 -9.04 -7.61
C LEU A 182 -13.69 -9.75 -6.61
N GLU A 183 -13.28 -10.89 -6.05
CA GLU A 183 -14.00 -11.62 -5.00
C GLU A 183 -14.20 -10.76 -3.74
N ALA A 184 -13.17 -10.00 -3.34
CA ALA A 184 -13.24 -9.07 -2.22
C ALA A 184 -14.06 -7.80 -2.53
N GLY A 185 -14.55 -7.61 -3.77
CA GLY A 185 -15.32 -6.45 -4.20
C GLY A 185 -14.46 -5.20 -4.46
N GLY A 186 -13.13 -5.34 -4.57
CA GLY A 186 -12.21 -4.24 -4.83
C GLY A 186 -12.04 -3.27 -3.67
N PHE A 187 -11.48 -2.09 -3.95
CA PHE A 187 -11.39 -1.01 -2.96
C PHE A 187 -12.77 -0.41 -2.67
N THR A 188 -13.03 -0.12 -1.41
CA THR A 188 -14.24 0.57 -0.95
C THR A 188 -14.16 2.07 -1.26
N GLU A 189 -15.04 2.58 -2.12
CA GLU A 189 -14.95 3.95 -2.63
C GLU A 189 -15.33 5.02 -1.59
N GLU A 190 -16.02 4.64 -0.51
CA GLU A 190 -16.25 5.49 0.67
C GLU A 190 -14.96 5.81 1.44
N LEU A 191 -13.93 4.96 1.32
CA LEU A 191 -12.59 5.19 1.84
C LEU A 191 -11.71 5.81 0.74
N ALA A 192 -11.90 7.11 0.53
CA ALA A 192 -11.29 7.82 -0.59
C ALA A 192 -9.77 7.99 -0.45
N VAL A 193 -9.25 8.02 0.78
CA VAL A 193 -7.84 8.30 1.07
C VAL A 193 -7.27 7.39 2.14
N ALA A 194 -7.86 7.34 3.34
CA ALA A 194 -7.33 6.58 4.47
C ALA A 194 -8.00 5.21 4.57
N PHE A 195 -7.23 4.23 5.07
CA PHE A 195 -7.69 2.88 5.42
C PHE A 195 -8.27 2.02 4.29
N ASN A 196 -8.23 2.48 3.04
CA ASN A 196 -8.72 1.72 1.90
C ASN A 196 -7.95 0.41 1.69
N ASP A 197 -6.65 0.41 1.90
CA ASP A 197 -5.78 -0.76 1.88
C ASP A 197 -6.04 -1.70 3.08
N VAL A 198 -6.28 -1.14 4.25
CA VAL A 198 -6.64 -1.91 5.45
C VAL A 198 -7.97 -2.61 5.25
N ASP A 199 -9.00 -1.91 4.78
CA ASP A 199 -10.31 -2.45 4.47
C ASP A 199 -10.22 -3.58 3.42
N LEU A 200 -9.50 -3.34 2.32
CA LEU A 200 -9.29 -4.36 1.29
C LEU A 200 -8.63 -5.61 1.87
N CYS A 201 -7.56 -5.45 2.67
CA CYS A 201 -6.89 -6.58 3.32
C CYS A 201 -7.83 -7.35 4.25
N LEU A 202 -8.68 -6.66 5.01
CA LEU A 202 -9.65 -7.30 5.91
C LEU A 202 -10.75 -8.05 5.12
N LYS A 203 -11.22 -7.51 4.00
CA LYS A 203 -12.14 -8.20 3.09
C LYS A 203 -11.50 -9.46 2.51
N VAL A 204 -10.28 -9.36 1.98
CA VAL A 204 -9.51 -10.50 1.46
C VAL A 204 -9.36 -11.60 2.53
N ARG A 205 -9.05 -11.22 3.76
CA ARG A 205 -8.97 -12.17 4.89
C ARG A 205 -10.33 -12.80 5.25
N SER A 206 -11.42 -12.07 5.12
CA SER A 206 -12.75 -12.61 5.39
C SER A 206 -13.17 -13.70 4.38
N HIS A 207 -12.54 -13.73 3.20
CA HIS A 207 -12.65 -14.81 2.20
C HIS A 207 -11.65 -15.95 2.43
N GLY A 208 -10.89 -15.94 3.53
CA GLY A 208 -9.99 -17.03 3.91
C GLY A 208 -8.58 -16.96 3.35
N HIS A 209 -8.21 -15.83 2.71
CA HIS A 209 -6.86 -15.62 2.19
C HIS A 209 -5.94 -14.97 3.22
N LEU A 210 -4.63 -15.18 3.04
CA LEU A 210 -3.57 -14.58 3.85
C LEU A 210 -3.09 -13.26 3.23
N ILE A 211 -2.74 -12.33 4.09
CA ILE A 211 -2.01 -11.11 3.72
C ILE A 211 -0.57 -11.31 4.17
N VAL A 212 0.37 -11.22 3.23
CA VAL A 212 1.77 -11.51 3.48
C VAL A 212 2.62 -10.24 3.39
N TYR A 213 3.44 -10.00 4.39
CA TYR A 213 4.49 -8.99 4.35
C TYR A 213 5.79 -9.64 3.91
N ASP A 214 6.36 -9.15 2.80
CA ASP A 214 7.62 -9.61 2.23
C ASP A 214 8.72 -8.55 2.42
N PRO A 215 9.64 -8.74 3.36
CA PRO A 215 10.74 -7.81 3.63
C PRO A 215 11.93 -7.96 2.67
N TYR A 216 11.97 -9.00 1.85
CA TYR A 216 13.06 -9.23 0.88
C TYR A 216 12.98 -8.24 -0.27
N VAL A 217 11.78 -7.79 -0.59
CA VAL A 217 11.55 -6.65 -1.48
C VAL A 217 11.59 -5.34 -0.70
N LYS A 218 12.48 -4.43 -1.13
CA LYS A 218 12.62 -3.08 -0.57
C LYS A 218 12.45 -2.06 -1.68
N LEU A 219 11.61 -1.05 -1.43
CA LEU A 219 11.39 0.06 -2.36
C LEU A 219 11.49 1.37 -1.59
N TYR A 220 12.03 2.41 -2.23
CA TYR A 220 11.86 3.76 -1.70
C TYR A 220 10.44 4.24 -1.93
N HIS A 221 9.88 4.91 -0.93
CA HIS A 221 8.60 5.61 -1.04
C HIS A 221 8.76 7.03 -0.52
N TYR A 222 8.66 7.99 -1.42
CA TYR A 222 9.00 9.39 -1.16
C TYR A 222 7.90 10.16 -0.42
N GLU A 223 6.86 9.48 -0.01
CA GLU A 223 5.63 9.93 0.65
C GLU A 223 5.36 11.44 0.56
N SER A 224 4.29 11.75 -0.19
CA SER A 224 3.42 12.92 0.03
C SER A 224 4.02 14.32 -0.02
N LYS A 225 4.71 14.67 -1.07
CA LYS A 225 4.72 16.07 -1.47
C LYS A 225 3.34 16.52 -1.97
N SER A 226 2.53 15.59 -2.50
CA SER A 226 1.24 15.87 -3.14
C SER A 226 0.04 15.93 -2.19
N ARG A 227 0.07 15.24 -1.02
CA ARG A 227 -1.07 15.22 -0.09
C ARG A 227 -1.20 16.48 0.74
N GLY A 228 -0.10 17.20 1.03
CA GLY A 228 -0.08 18.28 2.00
C GLY A 228 -0.45 17.80 3.42
N THR A 229 -0.49 18.71 4.37
CA THR A 229 -0.95 18.42 5.73
C THR A 229 -2.46 18.21 5.75
N GLU A 230 -2.98 17.32 6.63
CA GLU A 230 -4.41 17.04 6.82
C GLU A 230 -5.11 18.18 7.63
N ASP A 231 -4.74 19.44 7.38
CA ASP A 231 -5.07 20.58 8.25
C ASP A 231 -6.35 21.33 7.84
N SER A 232 -6.92 21.04 6.65
CA SER A 232 -8.16 21.68 6.26
C SER A 232 -9.37 21.00 6.93
N GLU A 233 -10.41 21.78 7.27
CA GLU A 233 -11.65 21.26 7.87
C GLU A 233 -12.28 20.14 7.02
N GLU A 234 -12.20 20.25 5.70
CA GLU A 234 -12.72 19.25 4.78
C GLU A 234 -11.95 17.92 4.88
N LYS A 235 -10.62 17.99 4.92
CA LYS A 235 -9.75 16.81 5.08
C LYS A 235 -9.96 16.14 6.43
N VAL A 236 -10.05 16.91 7.50
CA VAL A 236 -10.34 16.41 8.85
C VAL A 236 -11.71 15.72 8.89
N ARG A 237 -12.75 16.34 8.32
CA ARG A 237 -14.10 15.75 8.25
C ARG A 237 -14.08 14.44 7.46
N ARG A 238 -13.46 14.43 6.28
CA ARG A 238 -13.29 13.19 5.50
C ARG A 238 -12.61 12.10 6.32
N PHE A 239 -11.48 12.39 6.95
CA PHE A 239 -10.73 11.42 7.76
C PHE A 239 -11.58 10.87 8.92
N GLN A 240 -12.38 11.70 9.57
CA GLN A 240 -13.32 11.27 10.61
C GLN A 240 -14.38 10.32 10.05
N THR A 241 -14.94 10.62 8.87
CA THR A 241 -15.91 9.73 8.21
C THR A 241 -15.28 8.38 7.86
N GLU A 242 -14.04 8.38 7.37
CA GLU A 242 -13.29 7.14 7.07
C GLU A 242 -13.00 6.31 8.35
N ILE A 243 -12.69 6.96 9.48
CA ILE A 243 -12.57 6.30 10.79
C ILE A 243 -13.92 5.68 11.22
N GLU A 244 -15.00 6.40 11.07
CA GLU A 244 -16.34 5.91 11.43
C GLU A 244 -16.73 4.72 10.56
N TYR A 245 -16.46 4.78 9.24
CA TYR A 245 -16.66 3.65 8.35
C TYR A 245 -15.94 2.40 8.89
N MET A 246 -14.65 2.51 9.17
CA MET A 246 -13.85 1.39 9.68
C MET A 246 -14.39 0.84 11.01
N ARG A 247 -14.81 1.72 11.92
CA ARG A 247 -15.40 1.32 13.20
C ARG A 247 -16.72 0.59 13.04
N CYS A 248 -17.57 1.03 12.11
CA CYS A 248 -18.86 0.38 11.86
C CYS A 248 -18.71 -0.98 11.20
N HIS A 249 -17.82 -1.11 10.22
CA HIS A 249 -17.70 -2.35 9.44
C HIS A 249 -16.77 -3.38 10.07
N TRP A 250 -15.76 -2.95 10.83
CA TRP A 250 -14.73 -3.82 11.40
C TRP A 250 -14.68 -3.83 12.93
N LEU A 251 -15.83 -3.50 13.59
CA LEU A 251 -15.91 -3.39 15.05
C LEU A 251 -15.42 -4.65 15.77
N ASP A 252 -15.76 -5.82 15.25
CA ASP A 252 -15.42 -7.09 15.90
C ASP A 252 -13.93 -7.35 15.92
N ILE A 253 -13.23 -7.11 14.80
CA ILE A 253 -11.77 -7.27 14.76
C ILE A 253 -11.06 -6.19 15.58
N LEU A 254 -11.57 -4.96 15.56
CA LEU A 254 -11.04 -3.87 16.38
C LEU A 254 -11.18 -4.17 17.88
N LYS A 255 -12.27 -4.80 18.31
CA LYS A 255 -12.49 -5.22 19.71
C LYS A 255 -11.69 -6.46 20.09
N LYS A 256 -11.63 -7.48 19.22
CA LYS A 256 -10.87 -8.72 19.47
C LYS A 256 -9.36 -8.50 19.44
N GLY A 257 -8.92 -7.50 18.69
CA GLY A 257 -7.52 -7.21 18.41
C GLY A 257 -6.98 -8.00 17.22
N ASP A 258 -5.82 -7.57 16.74
CA ASP A 258 -5.11 -8.17 15.61
C ASP A 258 -4.61 -9.58 15.98
N PRO A 259 -4.96 -10.64 15.23
CA PRO A 259 -4.55 -12.01 15.53
C PRO A 259 -3.04 -12.24 15.40
N TYR A 260 -2.31 -11.39 14.67
CA TYR A 260 -0.86 -11.47 14.50
C TYR A 260 -0.10 -10.56 15.49
N TYR A 261 -0.82 -9.89 16.41
CA TYR A 261 -0.24 -8.98 17.37
C TYR A 261 -0.59 -9.36 18.82
N ASN A 262 0.44 -9.56 19.66
CA ASN A 262 0.21 -10.01 21.02
C ASN A 262 -0.53 -8.95 21.84
N LYS A 263 -1.62 -9.35 22.52
CA LYS A 263 -2.49 -8.50 23.33
C LYS A 263 -1.78 -7.74 24.45
N ASN A 264 -0.61 -8.19 24.89
CA ASN A 264 0.19 -7.54 25.94
C ASN A 264 1.11 -6.42 25.38
N LEU A 265 1.17 -6.28 24.05
CA LEU A 265 1.95 -5.22 23.40
C LEU A 265 1.13 -3.94 23.27
N SER A 266 1.83 -2.81 23.22
CA SER A 266 1.24 -1.49 23.13
C SER A 266 0.66 -1.22 21.74
N LEU A 267 -0.56 -0.71 21.67
CA LEU A 267 -1.19 -0.19 20.45
C LEU A 267 -0.96 1.32 20.24
N THR A 268 -0.08 1.92 21.04
CA THR A 268 0.29 3.34 20.95
C THR A 268 1.77 3.56 20.63
N LYS A 269 2.53 2.47 20.46
CA LYS A 269 3.96 2.47 20.10
C LYS A 269 4.20 1.48 18.96
N TRP A 270 4.83 1.93 17.90
CA TRP A 270 5.01 1.22 16.62
C TRP A 270 6.20 0.22 16.62
N ASN A 271 6.64 -0.23 17.80
CA ASN A 271 7.89 -0.99 17.98
C ASN A 271 7.76 -2.27 18.81
N TYR A 272 6.54 -2.78 18.97
CA TYR A 272 6.25 -3.97 19.78
C TYR A 272 6.62 -3.83 21.27
N SER A 273 6.67 -2.63 21.84
CA SER A 273 6.85 -2.41 23.27
C SER A 273 5.69 -3.00 24.08
N LEU A 274 5.96 -3.44 25.29
CA LEU A 274 4.93 -3.90 26.22
C LEU A 274 3.96 -2.77 26.58
N LYS A 275 2.71 -3.13 26.85
CA LYS A 275 1.75 -2.21 27.48
C LYS A 275 2.26 -1.81 28.86
N PRO A 276 2.04 -0.57 29.29
CA PRO A 276 2.25 -0.20 30.69
C PRO A 276 1.41 -1.09 31.62
N LEU A 277 1.99 -1.58 32.70
CA LEU A 277 1.23 -2.32 33.69
C LEU A 277 0.16 -1.41 34.32
N PRO A 278 -1.06 -1.94 34.60
CA PRO A 278 -2.07 -1.20 35.32
C PRO A 278 -1.48 -0.70 36.67
N GLY A 279 -1.56 0.61 36.90
CA GLY A 279 -1.01 1.23 38.15
C GLY A 279 0.40 1.82 38.06
N MET A 280 1.16 1.60 36.95
CA MET A 280 2.47 2.24 36.76
C MET A 280 2.42 3.56 35.96
N GLY A 281 1.24 4.14 35.78
CA GLY A 281 1.05 5.42 35.11
C GLY A 281 1.28 6.61 36.03
N LYS A 282 2.36 7.37 35.76
CA LYS A 282 2.68 8.69 36.31
C LYS A 282 3.21 8.73 37.76
N LYS A 283 4.49 8.44 37.96
CA LYS A 283 5.25 9.31 38.88
C LYS A 283 5.42 10.64 38.14
N LYS A 284 4.65 11.66 38.58
CA LYS A 284 4.93 13.06 38.28
C LYS A 284 6.31 13.36 38.86
N GLY A 285 7.32 13.63 38.05
CA GLY A 285 8.49 14.40 38.36
C GLY A 285 8.27 15.82 37.89
#